data_0ecb6d836b361ae2d7ed847d50bf1994
#
_entry.id   0ecb6d836b361ae2d7ed847d50bf1994
#
_cell.length_a   1.000
_cell.length_b   1.000
_cell.length_c   1.000
_cell.angle_alpha   90.00
_cell.angle_beta   90.00
_cell.angle_gamma   90.00
#
_symmetry.space_group_name_H-M   'P 1'
#
loop_
_entity.id
_entity.type
_entity.pdbx_description
1 polymer ?
#
loop_
_entity_poly.entity_id
_entity_poly.type
_entity_poly.pdbx_seq_one_letter_code
_entity_poly.pdbx_strand_id
1 'polypeptide(L)'
;MVRVFGDKIIWSVSILLFLISVLLVYSSGGYDSLATHITHLIMGLGLIFIFSRFNYKYFTNLSFILLIISVILLLWILINPSSYRGDILAGRWIKLGFISFQPSELAKYSLVLFICRNLYIYREFLRSFRTFFLY
;
A
#
# COMPACT_ATOMS: atom_id res chain seq x y z
N MET A 1 23.08 5.01 -15.71
CA MET A 1 23.46 5.10 -14.28
C MET A 1 22.19 4.97 -13.44
N VAL A 2 21.90 3.77 -12.93
CA VAL A 2 20.70 3.55 -12.10
C VAL A 2 20.95 4.27 -10.79
N ARG A 3 20.15 5.31 -10.48
CA ARG A 3 20.21 5.99 -9.18
C ARG A 3 19.82 4.98 -8.09
N VAL A 4 20.79 4.49 -7.37
CA VAL A 4 20.66 3.48 -6.31
C VAL A 4 19.81 3.96 -5.13
N PHE A 5 19.58 5.24 -5.04
CA PHE A 5 18.78 5.91 -4.01
C PHE A 5 17.66 6.70 -4.68
N GLY A 6 16.56 6.17 -5.06
CA GLY A 6 15.33 6.86 -5.44
C GLY A 6 15.38 8.41 -5.49
N ASP A 7 14.26 9.05 -5.59
CA ASP A 7 14.18 10.51 -5.56
C ASP A 7 14.44 11.02 -4.13
N LYS A 8 15.32 12.01 -4.00
CA LYS A 8 15.66 12.65 -2.71
C LYS A 8 14.44 13.22 -2.00
N ILE A 9 13.46 13.69 -2.77
CA ILE A 9 12.21 14.24 -2.26
C ILE A 9 11.41 13.15 -1.53
N ILE A 10 11.29 11.97 -2.14
CA ILE A 10 10.57 10.83 -1.53
C ILE A 10 11.22 10.43 -0.20
N TRP A 11 12.55 10.35 -0.16
CA TRP A 11 13.28 10.04 1.07
C TRP A 11 13.09 11.10 2.16
N SER A 12 13.16 12.39 1.78
CA SER A 12 12.96 13.49 2.73
C SER A 12 11.56 13.46 3.33
N VAL A 13 10.53 13.25 2.50
CA VAL A 13 9.14 13.15 2.96
C VAL A 13 8.95 11.92 3.84
N SER A 14 9.52 10.78 3.47
CA SER A 14 9.44 9.56 4.27
C SER A 14 10.07 9.73 5.65
N ILE A 15 11.25 10.32 5.73
CA ILE A 15 11.93 10.58 7.02
C ILE A 15 11.10 11.54 7.86
N LEU A 16 10.55 12.60 7.27
CA LEU A 16 9.68 13.53 8.00
C LEU A 16 8.45 12.83 8.57
N LEU A 17 7.79 11.99 7.78
CA LEU A 17 6.63 11.21 8.22
C LEU A 17 7.00 10.22 9.33
N PHE A 18 8.17 9.60 9.28
CA PHE A 18 8.67 8.74 10.36
C PHE A 18 8.84 9.50 11.67
N LEU A 19 9.47 10.67 11.62
CA LEU A 19 9.68 11.50 12.81
C LEU A 19 8.36 11.92 13.44
N ILE A 20 7.42 12.38 12.63
CA ILE A 20 6.07 12.75 13.09
C ILE A 20 5.35 11.54 13.70
N SER A 21 5.43 10.37 13.05
CA SER A 21 4.79 9.15 13.51
C SER A 21 5.31 8.69 14.87
N VAL A 22 6.65 8.75 15.08
CA VAL A 22 7.29 8.41 16.36
C VAL A 22 6.80 9.36 17.47
N LEU A 23 6.75 10.67 17.19
CA LEU A 23 6.28 11.66 18.17
C LEU A 23 4.81 11.43 18.56
N LEU A 24 3.95 11.15 17.59
CA LEU A 24 2.52 10.89 17.83
C LEU A 24 2.30 9.64 18.68
N VAL A 25 3.00 8.54 18.37
CA VAL A 25 2.86 7.29 19.12
C VAL A 25 3.44 7.44 20.53
N TYR A 26 4.54 8.13 20.70
CA TYR A 26 5.10 8.42 22.02
C TYR A 26 4.10 9.23 22.88
N SER A 27 3.48 10.23 22.29
CA SER A 27 2.50 11.08 22.99
C SER A 27 1.23 10.34 23.38
N SER A 28 0.81 9.32 22.62
CA SER A 28 -0.47 8.62 22.83
C SER A 28 -0.37 7.34 23.66
N GLY A 29 0.72 6.59 23.55
CA GLY A 29 0.81 5.22 24.06
C GLY A 29 2.00 4.89 24.97
N GLY A 30 2.87 5.87 25.24
CA GLY A 30 4.04 5.64 26.09
C GLY A 30 5.11 4.73 25.49
N TYR A 31 6.04 4.26 26.34
CA TYR A 31 7.23 3.51 25.90
C TYR A 31 6.92 2.14 25.29
N ASP A 32 5.93 1.39 25.79
CA ASP A 32 5.62 0.04 25.31
C ASP A 32 5.07 0.06 23.87
N SER A 33 4.20 1.02 23.58
CA SER A 33 3.67 1.25 22.25
C SER A 33 4.75 1.73 21.28
N LEU A 34 5.69 2.54 21.78
CA LEU A 34 6.79 3.08 20.99
C LEU A 34 7.74 1.98 20.49
N ALA A 35 8.13 1.03 21.36
CA ALA A 35 9.04 -0.05 20.99
C ALA A 35 8.48 -0.91 19.86
N THR A 36 7.20 -1.28 19.97
CA THR A 36 6.49 -2.03 18.92
C THR A 36 6.38 -1.22 17.63
N HIS A 37 6.10 0.07 17.74
CA HIS A 37 5.97 0.96 16.58
C HIS A 37 7.30 1.12 15.84
N ILE A 38 8.40 1.34 16.54
CA ILE A 38 9.75 1.44 15.94
C ILE A 38 10.11 0.15 15.20
N THR A 39 9.78 -1.01 15.75
CA THR A 39 10.02 -2.29 15.07
C THR A 39 9.28 -2.36 13.72
N HIS A 40 8.01 -1.95 13.68
CA HIS A 40 7.23 -1.88 12.44
C HIS A 40 7.81 -0.86 11.45
N LEU A 41 8.27 0.29 11.93
CA LEU A 41 8.90 1.31 11.10
C LEU A 41 10.20 0.83 10.45
N ILE A 42 11.07 0.15 11.21
CA ILE A 42 12.32 -0.43 10.69
C ILE A 42 11.99 -1.50 9.64
N MET A 43 11.00 -2.35 9.92
CA MET A 43 10.55 -3.36 8.96
C MET A 43 10.00 -2.73 7.68
N GLY A 44 9.21 -1.66 7.81
CA GLY A 44 8.70 -0.89 6.67
C GLY A 44 9.80 -0.25 5.84
N LEU A 45 10.81 0.36 6.48
CA LEU A 45 11.98 0.90 5.79
C LEU A 45 12.76 -0.18 5.04
N GLY A 46 12.95 -1.34 5.67
CA GLY A 46 13.59 -2.50 5.04
C GLY A 46 12.84 -2.94 3.78
N LEU A 47 11.51 -3.02 3.84
CA LEU A 47 10.68 -3.35 2.69
C LEU A 47 10.79 -2.29 1.59
N ILE A 48 10.75 -1.00 1.91
CA ILE A 48 10.94 0.08 0.93
C ILE A 48 12.30 -0.08 0.22
N PHE A 49 13.36 -0.36 0.99
CA PHE A 49 14.69 -0.56 0.43
C PHE A 49 14.75 -1.79 -0.49
N ILE A 50 14.16 -2.90 -0.09
CA ILE A 50 14.09 -4.12 -0.89
C ILE A 50 13.31 -3.85 -2.18
N PHE A 51 12.09 -3.28 -2.08
CA PHE A 51 11.25 -3.02 -3.25
C PHE A 51 11.83 -1.97 -4.19
N SER A 52 12.62 -1.01 -3.69
CA SER A 52 13.31 -0.03 -4.53
C SER A 52 14.34 -0.66 -5.50
N ARG A 53 14.82 -1.87 -5.19
CA ARG A 53 15.76 -2.64 -6.04
C ARG A 53 15.07 -3.43 -7.14
N PHE A 54 13.78 -3.69 -7.02
CA PHE A 54 13.04 -4.43 -8.04
C PHE A 54 12.71 -3.56 -9.24
N ASN A 55 12.75 -4.18 -10.41
CA ASN A 55 12.37 -3.49 -11.64
C ASN A 55 10.84 -3.28 -11.65
N TYR A 56 10.40 -2.05 -11.90
CA TYR A 56 8.97 -1.67 -11.97
C TYR A 56 8.14 -2.54 -12.93
N LYS A 57 8.77 -3.16 -13.94
CA LYS A 57 8.09 -4.05 -14.89
C LYS A 57 7.44 -5.26 -14.22
N TYR A 58 8.04 -5.78 -13.14
CA TYR A 58 7.45 -6.88 -12.37
C TYR A 58 6.14 -6.44 -11.70
N PHE A 59 6.14 -5.26 -11.11
CA PHE A 59 4.93 -4.70 -10.48
C PHE A 59 3.82 -4.42 -11.49
N THR A 60 4.20 -4.00 -12.70
CA THR A 60 3.25 -3.75 -13.78
C THR A 60 2.50 -5.02 -14.18
N ASN A 61 3.20 -6.13 -14.32
CA ASN A 61 2.56 -7.40 -14.66
C ASN A 61 1.76 -7.99 -13.50
N LEU A 62 2.25 -7.82 -12.28
CA LEU A 62 1.61 -8.31 -11.05
C LEU A 62 0.36 -7.51 -10.68
N SER A 63 0.23 -6.25 -11.12
CA SER A 63 -0.85 -5.35 -10.73
C SER A 63 -2.25 -5.90 -10.99
N PHE A 64 -2.45 -6.56 -12.13
CA PHE A 64 -3.74 -7.17 -12.49
C PHE A 64 -4.09 -8.35 -11.59
N ILE A 65 -3.11 -9.21 -11.29
CA ILE A 65 -3.29 -10.35 -10.40
C ILE A 65 -3.60 -9.89 -8.98
N LEU A 66 -2.85 -8.89 -8.48
CA LEU A 66 -3.10 -8.30 -7.16
C LEU A 66 -4.49 -7.68 -7.07
N LEU A 67 -4.96 -7.02 -8.13
CA LEU A 67 -6.32 -6.46 -8.18
C LEU A 67 -7.38 -7.56 -8.05
N ILE A 68 -7.26 -8.63 -8.82
CA ILE A 68 -8.20 -9.76 -8.75
C ILE A 68 -8.21 -10.37 -7.35
N ILE A 69 -7.03 -10.65 -6.79
CA ILE A 69 -6.90 -11.21 -5.44
C ILE A 69 -7.56 -10.29 -4.41
N SER A 70 -7.32 -8.98 -4.50
CA SER A 70 -7.89 -8.02 -3.56
C SER A 70 -9.42 -7.95 -3.65
N VAL A 71 -9.99 -8.03 -4.85
CA VAL A 71 -11.44 -8.07 -5.06
C VAL A 71 -12.03 -9.35 -4.46
N ILE A 72 -11.40 -10.50 -4.71
CA ILE A 72 -11.84 -11.79 -4.13
C ILE A 72 -11.81 -11.73 -2.60
N LEU A 73 -10.76 -11.19 -2.00
CA LEU A 73 -10.65 -11.04 -0.54
C LEU A 73 -11.70 -10.09 0.04
N LEU A 74 -12.01 -9.00 -0.67
CA LEU A 74 -13.08 -8.08 -0.25
C LEU A 74 -14.45 -8.73 -0.32
N LEU A 75 -14.74 -9.48 -1.38
CA LEU A 75 -15.98 -10.24 -1.52
C LEU A 75 -16.07 -11.33 -0.45
N TRP A 76 -14.98 -12.00 -0.15
CA TRP A 76 -14.94 -13.01 0.92
C TRP A 76 -15.35 -12.43 2.27
N ILE A 77 -14.82 -11.26 2.64
CA ILE A 77 -15.19 -10.59 3.89
C ILE A 77 -16.66 -10.17 3.87
N LEU A 78 -17.16 -9.69 2.74
CA LEU A 78 -18.55 -9.27 2.61
C LEU A 78 -19.53 -10.44 2.80
N ILE A 79 -19.18 -11.62 2.28
CA ILE A 79 -20.03 -12.83 2.37
C ILE A 79 -19.95 -13.49 3.74
N ASN A 80 -18.81 -13.40 4.44
CA ASN A 80 -18.57 -14.04 5.71
C ASN A 80 -18.37 -13.05 6.89
N PRO A 81 -19.36 -12.22 7.21
CA PRO A 81 -19.22 -11.23 8.28
C PRO A 81 -19.15 -11.89 9.68
N SER A 82 -19.55 -13.16 9.80
CA SER A 82 -19.64 -13.89 11.08
C SER A 82 -18.30 -14.41 11.61
N SER A 83 -17.26 -14.51 10.79
CA SER A 83 -15.94 -14.95 11.23
C SER A 83 -15.23 -13.93 12.14
N TYR A 84 -15.80 -12.75 12.31
CA TYR A 84 -15.17 -11.59 12.95
C TYR A 84 -16.08 -10.96 14.03
N ARG A 85 -16.95 -11.77 14.67
CA ARG A 85 -17.80 -11.34 15.78
C ARG A 85 -16.95 -10.94 16.99
N GLY A 86 -16.80 -9.64 17.17
CA GLY A 86 -16.20 -9.04 18.36
C GLY A 86 -16.38 -7.53 18.37
N ASP A 87 -15.93 -6.87 17.31
CA ASP A 87 -16.04 -5.41 17.16
C ASP A 87 -16.41 -5.05 15.74
N ILE A 88 -17.29 -4.07 15.58
CA ILE A 88 -17.73 -3.54 14.27
C ILE A 88 -16.53 -3.06 13.43
N LEU A 89 -15.44 -2.68 14.07
CA LEU A 89 -14.17 -2.31 13.45
C LEU A 89 -13.30 -3.52 13.09
N ALA A 90 -13.42 -4.64 13.81
CA ALA A 90 -12.62 -5.85 13.60
C ALA A 90 -13.04 -6.65 12.35
N GLY A 91 -14.29 -6.49 11.89
CA GLY A 91 -14.81 -7.21 10.72
C GLY A 91 -14.13 -6.88 9.38
N ARG A 92 -13.17 -5.96 9.37
CA ARG A 92 -12.41 -5.56 8.16
C ARG A 92 -11.00 -6.15 8.11
N TRP A 93 -10.58 -6.86 9.18
CA TRP A 93 -9.23 -7.38 9.33
C TRP A 93 -9.22 -8.91 9.25
N ILE A 94 -8.34 -9.46 8.45
CA ILE A 94 -8.04 -10.89 8.42
C ILE A 94 -6.86 -11.14 9.35
N LYS A 95 -7.08 -11.94 10.40
CA LYS A 95 -6.01 -12.37 11.30
C LYS A 95 -5.35 -13.63 10.76
N LEU A 96 -4.10 -13.53 10.36
CA LEU A 96 -3.25 -14.65 9.91
C LEU A 96 -2.22 -14.94 10.99
N GLY A 97 -2.65 -15.57 12.09
CA GLY A 97 -1.79 -15.82 13.24
C GLY A 97 -1.32 -14.53 13.91
N PHE A 98 -0.04 -14.22 13.81
CA PHE A 98 0.56 -13.01 14.43
C PHE A 98 0.40 -11.74 13.60
N ILE A 99 -0.05 -11.84 12.36
CA ILE A 99 -0.19 -10.70 11.45
C ILE A 99 -1.67 -10.45 11.19
N SER A 100 -2.11 -9.21 11.41
CA SER A 100 -3.42 -8.74 10.99
C SER A 100 -3.30 -8.01 9.65
N PHE A 101 -4.08 -8.43 8.68
CA PHE A 101 -4.06 -7.91 7.33
C PHE A 101 -5.43 -7.34 6.96
N GLN A 102 -5.45 -6.14 6.40
CA GLN A 102 -6.67 -5.50 5.94
C GLN A 102 -6.74 -5.56 4.40
N PRO A 103 -7.66 -6.33 3.80
CA PRO A 103 -7.76 -6.47 2.35
C PRO A 103 -8.03 -5.17 1.60
N SER A 104 -8.69 -4.20 2.23
CA SER A 104 -8.92 -2.88 1.62
C SER A 104 -7.62 -2.10 1.39
N GLU A 105 -6.59 -2.31 2.20
CA GLU A 105 -5.28 -1.70 1.96
C GLU A 105 -4.63 -2.30 0.71
N LEU A 106 -4.68 -3.64 0.57
CA LEU A 106 -4.20 -4.29 -0.64
C LEU A 106 -4.96 -3.79 -1.89
N ALA A 107 -6.28 -3.65 -1.78
CA ALA A 107 -7.10 -3.17 -2.88
C ALA A 107 -6.71 -1.76 -3.33
N LYS A 108 -6.44 -0.84 -2.40
CA LYS A 108 -5.97 0.52 -2.72
C LYS A 108 -4.67 0.50 -3.50
N TYR A 109 -3.66 -0.23 -3.02
CA TYR A 109 -2.37 -0.28 -3.68
C TYR A 109 -2.43 -1.00 -5.03
N SER A 110 -3.18 -2.10 -5.14
CA SER A 110 -3.35 -2.83 -6.39
C SER A 110 -4.09 -2.00 -7.44
N LEU A 111 -5.09 -1.22 -7.03
CA LEU A 111 -5.82 -0.32 -7.91
C LEU A 111 -4.93 0.80 -8.45
N VAL A 112 -4.13 1.42 -7.59
CA VAL A 112 -3.18 2.47 -8.00
C VAL A 112 -2.16 1.91 -9.00
N LEU A 113 -1.58 0.74 -8.71
CA LEU A 113 -0.64 0.08 -9.62
C LEU A 113 -1.28 -0.26 -10.98
N PHE A 114 -2.52 -0.74 -10.95
CA PHE A 114 -3.27 -1.06 -12.16
C PHE A 114 -3.58 0.18 -12.99
N ILE A 115 -4.01 1.27 -12.37
CA ILE A 115 -4.26 2.56 -13.04
C ILE A 115 -2.95 3.09 -13.64
N CYS A 116 -1.86 3.13 -12.89
CA CYS A 116 -0.55 3.57 -13.37
C CYS A 116 -0.08 2.76 -14.58
N ARG A 117 -0.29 1.44 -14.56
CA ARG A 117 0.00 0.57 -15.69
C ARG A 117 -0.80 0.96 -16.93
N ASN A 118 -2.11 1.11 -16.79
CA ASN A 118 -2.99 1.44 -17.92
C ASN A 118 -2.65 2.82 -18.47
N LEU A 119 -2.40 3.82 -17.63
CA LEU A 119 -1.97 5.15 -18.06
C LEU A 119 -0.65 5.09 -18.83
N TYR A 120 0.28 4.23 -18.43
CA TYR A 120 1.55 4.06 -19.14
C TYR A 120 1.36 3.38 -20.50
N ILE A 121 0.53 2.34 -20.59
CA ILE A 121 0.25 1.60 -21.83
C ILE A 121 -0.51 2.48 -22.83
N TYR A 122 -1.52 3.21 -22.35
CA TYR A 122 -2.40 4.05 -23.19
C TYR A 122 -1.95 5.51 -23.26
N ARG A 123 -0.71 5.83 -22.85
CA ARG A 123 -0.19 7.22 -22.79
C ARG A 123 -0.33 7.98 -24.11
N GLU A 124 -0.18 7.30 -25.26
CA GLU A 124 -0.29 7.93 -26.57
C GLU A 124 -1.75 8.25 -26.92
N PHE A 125 -2.66 7.39 -26.49
CA PHE A 125 -4.10 7.62 -26.64
C PHE A 125 -4.59 8.74 -25.73
N LEU A 126 -4.04 8.85 -24.53
CA LEU A 126 -4.35 9.93 -23.58
C LEU A 126 -3.77 11.29 -24.00
N ARG A 127 -2.76 11.31 -24.85
CA ARG A 127 -2.23 12.56 -25.42
C ARG A 127 -3.25 13.26 -26.34
N SER A 128 -4.23 12.52 -26.82
CA SER A 128 -5.39 13.01 -27.57
C SER A 128 -6.62 13.30 -26.69
N PHE A 129 -6.42 13.65 -25.42
CA PHE A 129 -7.49 13.92 -24.42
C PHE A 129 -8.47 15.02 -24.88
N ARG A 130 -8.03 15.88 -25.80
CA ARG A 130 -8.89 16.87 -26.45
C ARG A 130 -10.02 16.25 -27.26
N THR A 131 -9.82 15.06 -27.78
CA THR A 131 -10.81 14.32 -28.58
C THR A 131 -11.80 13.54 -27.68
N PHE A 132 -11.37 13.13 -26.48
CA PHE A 132 -12.24 12.38 -25.56
C PHE A 132 -13.32 13.23 -24.88
N PHE A 133 -13.12 14.52 -24.74
CA PHE A 133 -14.10 15.47 -24.18
C PHE A 133 -15.03 16.09 -25.24
N LEU A 134 -14.80 15.82 -26.55
CA LEU A 134 -15.58 16.36 -27.66
C LEU A 134 -16.52 15.34 -28.29
N TYR A 135 -16.53 14.12 -27.82
CA TYR A 135 -17.49 13.05 -28.15
C TYR A 135 -18.16 12.54 -26.86
#